data_15d87278dd8fb193d905c680d1f39f3d
#
_entry.id   15d87278dd8fb193d905c680d1f39f3d
#
_cell.length_a   1.000
_cell.length_b   1.000
_cell.length_c   1.000
_cell.angle_alpha   90.00
_cell.angle_beta   90.00
_cell.angle_gamma   90.00
#
_symmetry.space_group_name_H-M   'P 1'
#
loop_
_entity.id
_entity.type
_entity.pdbx_description
1 polymer ?
#
loop_
_entity_poly.entity_id
_entity_poly.type
_entity_poly.pdbx_seq_one_letter_code
_entity_poly.pdbx_strand_id
1 'polypeptide(L)'
;MKYSLLTGDNIGGIGWNLSNALGNLGCSIIRCSNLFTELAGKCAEYKPDALVFFVTSESEELFSFVDKMVSEYPNMKIFVLSYVKSFQMRRRFEAAGITNFFLMPDLLSEICKYIVIDLLPADEQHLMLDIMSYLGSKGISTLNSGFITMCIAMKLCILEPGLIKKITLRLYPCIAEELGSTPESVDQRLRRFSKSLNNNGVRFKQYNGKYPVCNSRMIKLALEEFNELYHSYME
;
A
#
# COMPACT_ATOMS: atom_id res chain seq x y z
N MET A 1 -8.15 0.07 -4.12
CA MET A 1 -8.20 1.22 -3.19
C MET A 1 -8.24 2.49 -4.01
N LYS A 2 -9.20 3.38 -3.73
CA LYS A 2 -9.34 4.64 -4.49
C LYS A 2 -8.65 5.81 -3.76
N TYR A 3 -7.54 5.56 -3.06
CA TYR A 3 -6.81 6.65 -2.41
C TYR A 3 -5.98 7.42 -3.43
N SER A 4 -6.13 8.73 -3.42
CA SER A 4 -5.36 9.68 -4.21
C SER A 4 -4.19 10.21 -3.37
N LEU A 5 -2.98 10.05 -3.85
CA LEU A 5 -1.78 10.48 -3.17
C LEU A 5 -1.04 11.53 -4.01
N LEU A 6 -0.69 12.63 -3.40
CA LEU A 6 0.26 13.58 -3.96
C LEU A 6 1.66 13.20 -3.49
N THR A 7 2.57 12.99 -4.42
CA THR A 7 3.97 12.65 -4.11
C THR A 7 4.91 13.72 -4.65
N GLY A 8 5.71 14.31 -3.78
CA GLY A 8 6.84 15.14 -4.17
C GLY A 8 7.92 14.28 -4.83
N ASP A 9 8.51 14.76 -5.92
CA ASP A 9 9.69 14.13 -6.50
C ASP A 9 10.95 14.91 -6.13
N ASN A 10 12.01 14.21 -5.77
CA ASN A 10 13.28 14.81 -5.40
C ASN A 10 14.38 14.50 -6.43
N ILE A 11 15.49 15.22 -6.30
CA ILE A 11 16.70 14.97 -7.08
C ILE A 11 17.21 13.57 -6.76
N GLY A 12 17.10 12.62 -7.66
CA GLY A 12 17.55 11.23 -7.47
C GLY A 12 16.51 10.15 -7.80
N GLY A 13 15.29 10.55 -8.20
CA GLY A 13 14.27 9.62 -8.69
C GLY A 13 13.64 8.71 -7.63
N ILE A 14 13.90 8.95 -6.34
CA ILE A 14 13.29 8.15 -5.26
C ILE A 14 11.79 8.40 -5.20
N GLY A 15 11.36 9.65 -5.38
CA GLY A 15 9.95 10.02 -5.48
C GLY A 15 9.26 9.31 -6.63
N TRP A 16 9.95 9.16 -7.76
CA TRP A 16 9.43 8.41 -8.91
C TRP A 16 9.27 6.91 -8.60
N ASN A 17 10.28 6.29 -7.97
CA ASN A 17 10.23 4.89 -7.55
C ASN A 17 9.11 4.65 -6.51
N LEU A 18 8.98 5.54 -5.53
CA LEU A 18 7.91 5.53 -4.54
C LEU A 18 6.53 5.62 -5.21
N SER A 19 6.37 6.57 -6.12
CA SER A 19 5.13 6.78 -6.87
C SER A 19 4.72 5.54 -7.67
N ASN A 20 5.68 4.92 -8.36
CA ASN A 20 5.41 3.69 -9.11
C ASN A 20 5.04 2.52 -8.18
N ALA A 21 5.73 2.40 -7.04
CA ALA A 21 5.45 1.36 -6.05
C ALA A 21 4.05 1.52 -5.46
N LEU A 22 3.66 2.73 -5.04
CA LEU A 22 2.33 3.05 -4.52
C LEU A 22 1.24 2.85 -5.61
N GLY A 23 1.52 3.24 -6.85
CA GLY A 23 0.63 2.97 -7.98
C GLY A 23 0.41 1.48 -8.22
N ASN A 24 1.46 0.65 -8.11
CA ASN A 24 1.36 -0.81 -8.18
C ASN A 24 0.54 -1.39 -7.01
N LEU A 25 0.52 -0.71 -5.87
CA LEU A 25 -0.30 -1.05 -4.70
C LEU A 25 -1.75 -0.52 -4.79
N GLY A 26 -2.13 0.05 -5.93
CA GLY A 26 -3.52 0.44 -6.22
C GLY A 26 -3.88 1.88 -5.85
N CYS A 27 -2.90 2.73 -5.52
CA CYS A 27 -3.13 4.14 -5.26
C CYS A 27 -3.17 4.95 -6.57
N SER A 28 -4.01 5.99 -6.61
CA SER A 28 -4.00 7.00 -7.67
C SER A 28 -2.93 8.05 -7.35
N ILE A 29 -1.90 8.18 -8.18
CA ILE A 29 -0.74 9.02 -7.88
C ILE A 29 -0.75 10.30 -8.69
N ILE A 30 -0.67 11.42 -7.99
CA ILE A 30 -0.38 12.75 -8.53
C ILE A 30 1.07 13.06 -8.19
N ARG A 31 1.88 13.43 -9.19
CA ARG A 31 3.30 13.74 -9.00
C ARG A 31 3.55 15.22 -9.28
N CYS A 32 4.40 15.82 -8.47
CA CYS A 32 4.95 17.16 -8.74
C CYS A 32 6.39 17.24 -8.19
N SER A 33 7.04 18.38 -8.36
CA SER A 33 8.32 18.59 -7.69
C SER A 33 8.14 18.69 -6.17
N ASN A 34 9.20 18.45 -5.41
CA ASN A 34 9.17 18.54 -3.95
C ASN A 34 9.31 19.98 -3.43
N LEU A 35 8.90 20.99 -4.23
CA LEU A 35 8.84 22.39 -3.82
C LEU A 35 7.56 22.63 -3.03
N PHE A 36 7.66 23.25 -1.85
CA PHE A 36 6.51 23.46 -0.97
C PHE A 36 5.39 24.27 -1.61
N THR A 37 5.74 25.23 -2.46
CA THR A 37 4.76 26.03 -3.23
C THR A 37 3.99 25.19 -4.23
N GLU A 38 4.66 24.27 -4.92
CA GLU A 38 4.04 23.37 -5.90
C GLU A 38 3.19 22.30 -5.20
N LEU A 39 3.73 21.71 -4.12
CA LEU A 39 2.98 20.77 -3.28
C LEU A 39 1.68 21.39 -2.75
N ALA A 40 1.75 22.62 -2.20
CA ALA A 40 0.58 23.33 -1.69
C ALA A 40 -0.42 23.63 -2.82
N GLY A 41 0.05 24.09 -3.98
CA GLY A 41 -0.80 24.33 -5.15
C GLY A 41 -1.53 23.07 -5.63
N LYS A 42 -0.81 21.94 -5.67
CA LYS A 42 -1.40 20.65 -6.06
C LYS A 42 -2.35 20.09 -5.00
N CYS A 43 -2.09 20.29 -3.71
CA CYS A 43 -3.04 19.97 -2.65
C CYS A 43 -4.35 20.74 -2.82
N ALA A 44 -4.28 22.04 -3.15
CA ALA A 44 -5.47 22.85 -3.39
C ALA A 44 -6.26 22.41 -4.63
N GLU A 45 -5.56 22.04 -5.70
CA GLU A 45 -6.15 21.61 -6.97
C GLU A 45 -6.83 20.24 -6.87
N TYR A 46 -6.14 19.25 -6.29
CA TYR A 46 -6.56 17.84 -6.34
C TYR A 46 -7.18 17.30 -5.05
N LYS A 47 -6.96 17.98 -3.91
CA LYS A 47 -7.43 17.55 -2.58
C LYS A 47 -7.16 16.08 -2.32
N PRO A 48 -5.88 15.65 -2.34
CA PRO A 48 -5.52 14.24 -2.20
C PRO A 48 -5.86 13.71 -0.80
N ASP A 49 -6.05 12.39 -0.68
CA ASP A 49 -6.23 11.72 0.61
C ASP A 49 -4.93 11.71 1.43
N ALA A 50 -3.79 11.75 0.74
CA ALA A 50 -2.49 11.82 1.40
C ALA A 50 -1.47 12.63 0.62
N LEU A 51 -0.55 13.26 1.37
CA LEU A 51 0.64 13.95 0.89
C LEU A 51 1.88 13.18 1.33
N VAL A 52 2.77 12.86 0.39
CA VAL A 52 4.09 12.27 0.65
C VAL A 52 5.16 13.22 0.12
N PHE A 53 6.04 13.72 0.99
CA PHE A 53 7.08 14.63 0.58
C PHE A 53 8.41 14.36 1.28
N PHE A 54 9.49 14.88 0.69
CA PHE A 54 10.85 14.65 1.17
C PHE A 54 11.42 15.88 1.89
N VAL A 55 12.16 15.62 2.95
CA VAL A 55 12.87 16.63 3.74
C VAL A 55 14.37 16.38 3.65
N THR A 56 15.11 17.37 3.14
CA THR A 56 16.56 17.34 3.01
C THR A 56 17.28 18.28 3.99
N SER A 57 16.57 19.25 4.55
CA SER A 57 17.09 20.21 5.54
C SER A 57 15.97 20.75 6.42
N GLU A 58 16.32 21.17 7.62
CA GLU A 58 15.42 21.96 8.47
C GLU A 58 15.38 23.41 8.00
N SER A 59 14.18 23.99 7.93
CA SER A 59 13.99 25.41 7.63
C SER A 59 12.66 25.91 8.20
N GLU A 60 12.54 27.20 8.44
CA GLU A 60 11.25 27.80 8.84
C GLU A 60 10.20 27.71 7.73
N GLU A 61 10.63 27.67 6.46
CA GLU A 61 9.73 27.44 5.32
C GLU A 61 9.08 26.06 5.39
N LEU A 62 9.86 25.01 5.72
CA LEU A 62 9.35 23.66 5.93
C LEU A 62 8.26 23.62 7.00
N PHE A 63 8.51 24.26 8.14
CA PHE A 63 7.57 24.24 9.25
C PHE A 63 6.32 25.05 8.94
N SER A 64 6.46 26.21 8.31
CA SER A 64 5.33 27.03 7.84
C SER A 64 4.46 26.26 6.82
N PHE A 65 5.10 25.52 5.92
CA PHE A 65 4.40 24.65 4.98
C PHE A 65 3.60 23.55 5.70
N VAL A 66 4.23 22.87 6.67
CA VAL A 66 3.58 21.80 7.44
C VAL A 66 2.40 22.32 8.23
N ASP A 67 2.57 23.42 8.98
CA ASP A 67 1.51 24.05 9.76
C ASP A 67 0.31 24.45 8.87
N LYS A 68 0.60 24.97 7.68
CA LYS A 68 -0.41 25.28 6.67
C LYS A 68 -1.16 24.04 6.20
N MET A 69 -0.43 22.96 5.82
CA MET A 69 -1.06 21.74 5.31
C MET A 69 -1.95 21.08 6.36
N VAL A 70 -1.50 21.00 7.60
CA VAL A 70 -2.30 20.44 8.70
C VAL A 70 -3.54 21.26 8.97
N SER A 71 -3.42 22.59 8.95
CA SER A 71 -4.56 23.51 9.20
C SER A 71 -5.59 23.48 8.07
N GLU A 72 -5.14 23.54 6.81
CA GLU A 72 -6.03 23.61 5.65
C GLU A 72 -6.65 22.25 5.28
N TYR A 73 -5.95 21.12 5.60
CA TYR A 73 -6.35 19.77 5.21
C TYR A 73 -6.32 18.81 6.40
N PRO A 74 -7.19 18.98 7.42
CA PRO A 74 -7.13 18.21 8.67
C PRO A 74 -7.37 16.69 8.50
N ASN A 75 -8.02 16.29 7.40
CA ASN A 75 -8.27 14.87 7.10
C ASN A 75 -7.24 14.26 6.15
N MET A 76 -6.33 15.07 5.57
CA MET A 76 -5.28 14.57 4.69
C MET A 76 -4.16 13.95 5.52
N LYS A 77 -3.80 12.71 5.21
CA LYS A 77 -2.65 12.07 5.85
C LYS A 77 -1.34 12.61 5.27
N ILE A 78 -0.40 12.92 6.16
CA ILE A 78 0.90 13.48 5.76
C ILE A 78 2.00 12.48 6.12
N PHE A 79 2.80 12.10 5.12
CA PHE A 79 3.94 11.20 5.25
C PHE A 79 5.22 11.96 4.91
N VAL A 80 6.13 12.03 5.87
CA VAL A 80 7.40 12.73 5.73
C VAL A 80 8.54 11.74 5.56
N LEU A 81 9.28 11.83 4.47
CA LEU A 81 10.48 11.05 4.21
C LEU A 81 11.70 11.97 4.38
N SER A 82 12.47 11.75 5.44
CA SER A 82 13.55 12.66 5.80
C SER A 82 14.93 12.04 5.64
N TYR A 83 15.86 12.80 5.06
CA TYR A 83 17.30 12.49 5.08
C TYR A 83 18.00 13.10 6.29
N VAL A 84 17.28 13.90 7.08
CA VAL A 84 17.82 14.58 8.25
C VAL A 84 17.38 13.85 9.52
N LYS A 85 18.38 13.38 10.29
CA LYS A 85 18.13 12.78 11.60
C LYS A 85 18.11 13.90 12.66
N SER A 86 16.96 14.55 12.82
CA SER A 86 16.78 15.60 13.81
C SER A 86 15.65 15.25 14.78
N PHE A 87 16.00 15.23 16.06
CA PHE A 87 15.05 15.03 17.14
C PHE A 87 14.10 16.21 17.31
N GLN A 88 14.60 17.44 17.10
CA GLN A 88 13.80 18.66 17.22
C GLN A 88 12.75 18.73 16.09
N MET A 89 13.14 18.46 14.86
CA MET A 89 12.24 18.40 13.71
C MET A 89 11.14 17.35 13.92
N ARG A 90 11.52 16.15 14.37
CA ARG A 90 10.55 15.10 14.65
C ARG A 90 9.53 15.52 15.71
N ARG A 91 9.98 16.09 16.83
CA ARG A 91 9.09 16.59 17.89
C ARG A 91 8.15 17.68 17.38
N ARG A 92 8.63 18.57 16.49
CA ARG A 92 7.80 19.63 15.92
C ARG A 92 6.72 19.07 15.00
N PHE A 93 7.03 18.04 14.19
CA PHE A 93 6.04 17.34 13.40
C PHE A 93 5.01 16.59 14.26
N GLU A 94 5.47 15.88 15.29
CA GLU A 94 4.59 15.20 16.24
C GLU A 94 3.63 16.19 16.94
N ALA A 95 4.13 17.36 17.32
CA ALA A 95 3.32 18.43 17.91
C ALA A 95 2.30 19.01 16.92
N ALA A 96 2.60 19.00 15.62
CA ALA A 96 1.67 19.36 14.56
C ALA A 96 0.69 18.22 14.19
N GLY A 97 0.78 17.05 14.85
CA GLY A 97 -0.07 15.89 14.59
C GLY A 97 0.43 14.95 13.49
N ILE A 98 1.66 15.17 12.97
CA ILE A 98 2.26 14.29 11.98
C ILE A 98 3.08 13.20 12.68
N THR A 99 2.57 11.98 12.66
CA THR A 99 3.22 10.80 13.24
C THR A 99 3.96 9.94 12.21
N ASN A 100 3.62 10.11 10.93
CA ASN A 100 4.17 9.33 9.82
C ASN A 100 5.49 9.93 9.31
N PHE A 101 6.56 9.69 10.05
CA PHE A 101 7.90 10.19 9.76
C PHE A 101 8.87 9.01 9.57
N PHE A 102 9.48 8.94 8.38
CA PHE A 102 10.42 7.90 7.99
C PHE A 102 11.81 8.50 7.75
N LEU A 103 12.83 7.85 8.30
CA LEU A 103 14.22 8.26 8.09
C LEU A 103 14.78 7.48 6.89
N MET A 104 15.24 8.21 5.89
CA MET A 104 15.89 7.61 4.73
C MET A 104 17.35 7.26 5.02
N PRO A 105 17.91 6.17 4.47
CA PRO A 105 17.33 5.27 3.48
C PRO A 105 16.69 4.02 4.10
N ASP A 106 15.46 4.13 4.55
CA ASP A 106 14.69 2.94 4.90
C ASP A 106 14.22 2.17 3.65
N LEU A 107 13.81 0.92 3.84
CA LEU A 107 13.37 0.07 2.74
C LEU A 107 12.08 0.65 2.13
N LEU A 108 12.18 1.16 0.91
CA LEU A 108 11.06 1.82 0.22
C LEU A 108 9.80 0.95 0.15
N SER A 109 9.96 -0.38 0.04
CA SER A 109 8.86 -1.34 0.05
C SER A 109 8.10 -1.36 1.37
N GLU A 110 8.78 -1.21 2.49
CA GLU A 110 8.15 -1.17 3.81
C GLU A 110 7.42 0.16 4.03
N ILE A 111 8.02 1.27 3.60
CA ILE A 111 7.36 2.60 3.62
C ILE A 111 6.06 2.55 2.80
N CYS A 112 6.09 2.00 1.59
CA CYS A 112 4.90 1.87 0.75
C CYS A 112 3.80 1.03 1.40
N LYS A 113 4.15 -0.09 2.05
CA LYS A 113 3.17 -0.89 2.81
C LYS A 113 2.55 -0.07 3.93
N TYR A 114 3.39 0.62 4.70
CA TYR A 114 2.93 1.43 5.82
C TYR A 114 1.94 2.50 5.38
N ILE A 115 2.26 3.22 4.29
CA ILE A 115 1.38 4.23 3.70
C ILE A 115 0.03 3.61 3.31
N VAL A 116 0.05 2.47 2.62
CA VAL A 116 -1.18 1.80 2.16
C VAL A 116 -2.02 1.32 3.33
N ILE A 117 -1.41 0.71 4.35
CA ILE A 117 -2.13 0.23 5.54
C ILE A 117 -2.73 1.40 6.32
N ASP A 118 -1.95 2.47 6.52
CA ASP A 118 -2.43 3.63 7.28
C ASP A 118 -3.62 4.33 6.58
N LEU A 119 -3.73 4.24 5.25
CA LEU A 119 -4.85 4.79 4.50
C LEU A 119 -6.14 3.96 4.63
N LEU A 120 -6.07 2.70 5.04
CA LEU A 120 -7.25 1.86 5.23
C LEU A 120 -8.08 2.31 6.44
N PRO A 121 -9.39 1.99 6.48
CA PRO A 121 -10.18 2.06 7.69
C PRO A 121 -9.52 1.30 8.85
N ALA A 122 -9.66 1.82 10.07
CA ALA A 122 -8.95 1.27 11.24
C ALA A 122 -9.27 -0.21 11.51
N ASP A 123 -10.49 -0.63 11.25
CA ASP A 123 -10.97 -2.00 11.39
C ASP A 123 -10.39 -2.97 10.33
N GLU A 124 -9.95 -2.45 9.20
CA GLU A 124 -9.31 -3.25 8.14
C GLU A 124 -7.78 -3.31 8.25
N GLN A 125 -7.16 -2.38 8.99
CA GLN A 125 -5.70 -2.24 9.05
C GLN A 125 -5.01 -3.49 9.59
N HIS A 126 -5.49 -4.05 10.71
CA HIS A 126 -4.91 -5.25 11.32
C HIS A 126 -5.00 -6.45 10.40
N LEU A 127 -6.17 -6.73 9.84
CA LEU A 127 -6.37 -7.84 8.92
C LEU A 127 -5.44 -7.72 7.69
N MET A 128 -5.35 -6.53 7.10
CA MET A 128 -4.48 -6.32 5.93
C MET A 128 -3.01 -6.48 6.29
N LEU A 129 -2.58 -6.00 7.48
CA LEU A 129 -1.21 -6.15 7.96
C LEU A 129 -0.84 -7.64 8.12
N ASP A 130 -1.73 -8.44 8.71
CA ASP A 130 -1.50 -9.87 8.90
C ASP A 130 -1.46 -10.63 7.58
N ILE A 131 -2.35 -10.31 6.63
CA ILE A 131 -2.31 -10.88 5.28
C ILE A 131 -1.02 -10.51 4.55
N MET A 132 -0.60 -9.24 4.61
CA MET A 132 0.65 -8.78 3.99
C MET A 132 1.87 -9.45 4.63
N SER A 133 1.89 -9.59 5.94
CA SER A 133 2.97 -10.26 6.69
C SER A 133 3.05 -11.74 6.32
N TYR A 134 1.90 -12.42 6.26
CA TYR A 134 1.81 -13.82 5.83
C TYR A 134 2.35 -14.02 4.41
N LEU A 135 1.88 -13.26 3.44
CA LEU A 135 2.35 -13.38 2.05
C LEU A 135 3.82 -12.95 1.90
N GLY A 136 4.26 -11.93 2.66
CA GLY A 136 5.65 -11.49 2.71
C GLY A 136 6.60 -12.55 3.26
N SER A 137 6.18 -13.31 4.29
CA SER A 137 6.95 -14.42 4.86
C SER A 137 7.21 -15.56 3.84
N LYS A 138 6.43 -15.62 2.76
CA LYS A 138 6.66 -16.53 1.64
C LYS A 138 7.76 -16.04 0.68
N GLY A 139 8.44 -14.95 0.98
CA GLY A 139 9.52 -14.40 0.13
C GLY A 139 9.02 -13.68 -1.13
N ILE A 140 7.76 -13.25 -1.16
CA ILE A 140 7.18 -12.57 -2.31
C ILE A 140 7.40 -11.07 -2.17
N SER A 141 7.96 -10.44 -3.21
CA SER A 141 8.14 -8.99 -3.24
C SER A 141 6.81 -8.25 -3.19
N THR A 142 6.68 -7.34 -2.24
CA THR A 142 5.50 -6.48 -2.06
C THR A 142 5.32 -5.44 -3.15
N LEU A 143 6.38 -5.18 -3.93
CA LEU A 143 6.34 -4.27 -5.08
C LEU A 143 5.65 -4.90 -6.32
N ASN A 144 5.29 -6.18 -6.24
CA ASN A 144 4.57 -6.86 -7.33
C ASN A 144 3.10 -6.48 -7.30
N SER A 145 2.56 -5.98 -8.42
CA SER A 145 1.12 -5.63 -8.53
C SER A 145 0.17 -6.81 -8.24
N GLY A 146 0.64 -8.04 -8.41
CA GLY A 146 -0.11 -9.25 -8.05
C GLY A 146 -0.16 -9.48 -6.54
N PHE A 147 0.81 -8.98 -5.77
CA PHE A 147 0.85 -9.12 -4.32
C PHE A 147 -0.35 -8.42 -3.68
N ILE A 148 -0.55 -7.13 -3.95
CA ILE A 148 -1.69 -6.40 -3.39
C ILE A 148 -3.03 -6.96 -3.87
N THR A 149 -3.10 -7.40 -5.14
CA THR A 149 -4.30 -8.04 -5.67
C THR A 149 -4.65 -9.31 -4.89
N MET A 150 -3.63 -10.09 -4.50
CA MET A 150 -3.81 -11.28 -3.66
C MET A 150 -4.21 -10.93 -2.23
N CYS A 151 -3.61 -9.88 -1.64
CA CYS A 151 -4.00 -9.38 -0.31
C CYS A 151 -5.48 -8.99 -0.27
N ILE A 152 -5.93 -8.22 -1.25
CA ILE A 152 -7.33 -7.79 -1.35
C ILE A 152 -8.25 -9.00 -1.58
N ALA A 153 -7.85 -9.94 -2.44
CA ALA A 153 -8.62 -11.17 -2.65
C ALA A 153 -8.82 -11.96 -1.35
N MET A 154 -7.77 -12.11 -0.56
CA MET A 154 -7.84 -12.78 0.74
C MET A 154 -8.70 -11.99 1.73
N LYS A 155 -8.48 -10.67 1.88
CA LYS A 155 -9.28 -9.80 2.74
C LYS A 155 -10.77 -9.95 2.44
N LEU A 156 -11.17 -9.79 1.17
CA LEU A 156 -12.56 -9.89 0.76
C LEU A 156 -13.16 -11.27 1.02
N CYS A 157 -12.40 -12.34 0.80
CA CYS A 157 -12.87 -13.71 1.08
C CYS A 157 -12.96 -14.02 2.58
N ILE A 158 -12.17 -13.38 3.44
CA ILE A 158 -12.28 -13.47 4.89
C ILE A 158 -13.54 -12.74 5.37
N LEU A 159 -13.76 -11.52 4.88
CA LEU A 159 -14.93 -10.70 5.24
C LEU A 159 -16.24 -11.27 4.66
N GLU A 160 -16.20 -11.85 3.45
CA GLU A 160 -17.35 -12.48 2.78
C GLU A 160 -16.94 -13.83 2.17
N PRO A 161 -16.99 -14.95 2.93
CA PRO A 161 -16.53 -16.27 2.46
C PRO A 161 -17.26 -16.80 1.21
N GLY A 162 -18.46 -16.27 0.92
CA GLY A 162 -19.22 -16.62 -0.28
C GLY A 162 -18.56 -16.21 -1.61
N LEU A 163 -17.66 -15.21 -1.60
CA LEU A 163 -17.02 -14.68 -2.80
C LEU A 163 -16.12 -15.70 -3.49
N ILE A 164 -15.46 -16.58 -2.72
CA ILE A 164 -14.56 -17.62 -3.26
C ILE A 164 -15.28 -18.65 -4.15
N LYS A 165 -16.60 -18.78 -4.00
CA LYS A 165 -17.41 -19.69 -4.85
C LYS A 165 -17.75 -19.10 -6.23
N LYS A 166 -17.67 -17.76 -6.38
CA LYS A 166 -18.05 -17.02 -7.60
C LYS A 166 -16.95 -16.04 -8.01
N ILE A 167 -15.73 -16.53 -8.19
CA ILE A 167 -14.52 -15.72 -8.39
C ILE A 167 -14.68 -14.74 -9.54
N THR A 168 -15.00 -15.22 -10.74
CA THR A 168 -15.07 -14.37 -11.93
C THR A 168 -16.27 -13.41 -11.89
N LEU A 169 -17.41 -13.86 -11.33
CA LEU A 169 -18.66 -13.10 -11.34
C LEU A 169 -18.78 -12.11 -10.19
N ARG A 170 -18.10 -12.34 -9.05
CA ARG A 170 -18.23 -11.50 -7.86
C ARG A 170 -16.88 -11.04 -7.32
N LEU A 171 -15.94 -11.95 -7.03
CA LEU A 171 -14.69 -11.58 -6.39
C LEU A 171 -13.84 -10.66 -7.27
N TYR A 172 -13.67 -10.95 -8.56
CA TYR A 172 -12.89 -10.09 -9.45
C TYR A 172 -13.47 -8.70 -9.62
N PRO A 173 -14.79 -8.51 -9.82
CA PRO A 173 -15.40 -7.18 -9.80
C PRO A 173 -15.15 -6.41 -8.49
N CYS A 174 -15.29 -7.05 -7.32
CA CYS A 174 -15.01 -6.40 -6.03
C CYS A 174 -13.55 -5.97 -5.90
N ILE A 175 -12.60 -6.84 -6.28
CA ILE A 175 -11.17 -6.50 -6.29
C ILE A 175 -10.89 -5.36 -7.27
N ALA A 176 -11.51 -5.41 -8.46
CA ALA A 176 -11.33 -4.39 -9.49
C ALA A 176 -11.84 -3.02 -9.02
N GLU A 177 -12.96 -2.98 -8.32
CA GLU A 177 -13.49 -1.77 -7.71
C GLU A 177 -12.52 -1.18 -6.65
N GLU A 178 -11.99 -2.01 -5.75
CA GLU A 178 -11.00 -1.55 -4.77
C GLU A 178 -9.70 -1.04 -5.40
N LEU A 179 -9.27 -1.64 -6.51
CA LEU A 179 -8.03 -1.26 -7.20
C LEU A 179 -8.21 -0.16 -8.27
N GLY A 180 -9.45 0.29 -8.53
CA GLY A 180 -9.73 1.18 -9.65
C GLY A 180 -9.30 0.60 -11.00
N SER A 181 -9.51 -0.72 -11.22
CA SER A 181 -9.07 -1.47 -12.39
C SER A 181 -10.22 -2.29 -13.01
N THR A 182 -9.91 -3.21 -13.92
CA THR A 182 -10.92 -4.09 -14.52
C THR A 182 -10.79 -5.54 -14.03
N PRO A 183 -11.86 -6.35 -14.04
CA PRO A 183 -11.82 -7.77 -13.68
C PRO A 183 -10.80 -8.57 -14.49
N GLU A 184 -10.59 -8.22 -15.77
CA GLU A 184 -9.60 -8.85 -16.64
C GLU A 184 -8.17 -8.54 -16.17
N SER A 185 -7.94 -7.29 -15.75
CA SER A 185 -6.65 -6.87 -15.16
C SER A 185 -6.37 -7.63 -13.86
N VAL A 186 -7.39 -7.81 -13.01
CA VAL A 186 -7.30 -8.61 -11.77
C VAL A 186 -6.89 -10.05 -12.09
N ASP A 187 -7.57 -10.71 -13.03
CA ASP A 187 -7.21 -12.07 -13.46
C ASP A 187 -5.77 -12.18 -13.93
N GLN A 188 -5.31 -11.24 -14.76
CA GLN A 188 -3.94 -11.20 -15.27
C GLN A 188 -2.91 -10.99 -14.15
N ARG A 189 -3.19 -10.09 -13.20
CA ARG A 189 -2.29 -9.84 -12.05
C ARG A 189 -2.16 -11.09 -11.18
N LEU A 190 -3.25 -11.77 -10.89
CA LEU A 190 -3.24 -13.02 -10.11
C LEU A 190 -2.53 -14.16 -10.85
N ARG A 191 -2.67 -14.28 -12.18
CA ARG A 191 -1.90 -15.24 -13.00
C ARG A 191 -0.40 -14.97 -12.93
N ARG A 192 0.01 -13.69 -13.04
CA ARG A 192 1.43 -13.30 -12.91
C ARG A 192 1.95 -13.63 -11.49
N PHE A 193 1.14 -13.38 -10.47
CA PHE A 193 1.46 -13.71 -9.10
C PHE A 193 1.66 -15.23 -8.93
N SER A 194 0.75 -16.08 -9.44
CA SER A 194 0.91 -17.53 -9.42
C SER A 194 2.19 -18.01 -10.12
N LYS A 195 2.56 -17.39 -11.24
CA LYS A 195 3.83 -17.68 -11.93
C LYS A 195 5.04 -17.27 -11.09
N SER A 196 4.99 -16.11 -10.41
CA SER A 196 6.08 -15.66 -9.54
C SER A 196 6.30 -16.58 -8.34
N LEU A 197 5.24 -17.11 -7.76
CA LEU A 197 5.34 -18.15 -6.72
C LEU A 197 6.15 -19.35 -7.21
N ASN A 198 5.83 -19.84 -8.40
CA ASN A 198 6.55 -20.97 -8.99
C ASN A 198 8.04 -20.68 -9.22
N ASN A 199 8.35 -19.50 -9.79
CA ASN A 199 9.72 -19.10 -10.09
C ASN A 199 10.57 -18.93 -8.83
N ASN A 200 9.96 -18.49 -7.72
CA ASN A 200 10.62 -18.32 -6.43
C ASN A 200 10.61 -19.60 -5.55
N GLY A 201 10.11 -20.72 -6.08
CA GLY A 201 10.02 -21.98 -5.34
C GLY A 201 9.04 -21.97 -4.17
N VAL A 202 8.16 -20.97 -4.11
CA VAL A 202 7.17 -20.80 -3.03
C VAL A 202 6.07 -21.85 -3.15
N ARG A 203 5.73 -22.49 -2.05
CA ARG A 203 4.69 -23.53 -1.96
C ARG A 203 3.75 -23.23 -0.79
N PHE A 204 2.45 -23.50 -0.99
CA PHE A 204 1.50 -23.63 0.10
C PHE A 204 1.60 -25.04 0.69
N LYS A 205 1.56 -25.18 2.02
CA LYS A 205 1.80 -26.44 2.73
C LYS A 205 0.95 -27.61 2.24
N GLN A 206 -0.29 -27.34 1.90
CA GLN A 206 -1.27 -28.36 1.50
C GLN A 206 -1.24 -28.66 -0.01
N TYR A 207 -0.27 -28.11 -0.77
CA TYR A 207 -0.25 -28.29 -2.22
C TYR A 207 0.98 -29.04 -2.72
N ASN A 208 0.76 -30.27 -3.16
CA ASN A 208 1.80 -31.15 -3.76
C ASN A 208 1.73 -31.19 -5.31
N GLY A 209 0.88 -30.36 -5.93
CA GLY A 209 0.69 -30.33 -7.38
C GLY A 209 1.72 -29.50 -8.13
N LYS A 210 1.54 -29.42 -9.47
CA LYS A 210 2.37 -28.58 -10.35
C LYS A 210 1.92 -27.14 -10.32
N TYR A 211 2.86 -26.20 -10.27
CA TYR A 211 2.62 -24.77 -10.50
C TYR A 211 2.82 -24.42 -11.98
N PRO A 212 2.23 -23.32 -12.48
CA PRO A 212 1.31 -22.43 -11.78
C PRO A 212 -0.06 -23.08 -11.57
N VAL A 213 -0.68 -22.78 -10.43
CA VAL A 213 -2.08 -23.16 -10.15
C VAL A 213 -3.05 -22.12 -10.71
N CYS A 214 -4.28 -22.52 -10.95
CA CYS A 214 -5.34 -21.55 -11.30
C CYS A 214 -5.62 -20.60 -10.12
N ASN A 215 -6.05 -19.38 -10.41
CA ASN A 215 -6.24 -18.33 -9.41
C ASN A 215 -7.16 -18.76 -8.26
N SER A 216 -8.26 -19.47 -8.59
CA SER A 216 -9.20 -19.96 -7.57
C SER A 216 -8.55 -20.91 -6.56
N ARG A 217 -7.74 -21.83 -7.06
CA ARG A 217 -7.04 -22.80 -6.20
C ARG A 217 -5.97 -22.13 -5.37
N MET A 218 -5.23 -21.18 -5.98
CA MET A 218 -4.21 -20.39 -5.28
C MET A 218 -4.79 -19.61 -4.10
N ILE A 219 -5.90 -18.89 -4.33
CA ILE A 219 -6.56 -18.11 -3.27
C ILE A 219 -7.06 -19.03 -2.15
N LYS A 220 -7.68 -20.17 -2.49
CA LYS A 220 -8.14 -21.15 -1.49
C LYS A 220 -7.01 -21.68 -0.64
N LEU A 221 -5.90 -22.11 -1.25
CA LEU A 221 -4.74 -22.62 -0.53
C LEU A 221 -4.13 -21.60 0.42
N ALA A 222 -4.05 -20.34 -0.04
CA ALA A 222 -3.54 -19.26 0.80
C ALA A 222 -4.48 -18.98 1.98
N LEU A 223 -5.79 -18.98 1.77
CA LEU A 223 -6.78 -18.80 2.85
C LEU A 223 -6.76 -19.95 3.84
N GLU A 224 -6.69 -21.21 3.37
CA GLU A 224 -6.60 -22.39 4.22
C GLU A 224 -5.37 -22.30 5.13
N GLU A 225 -4.19 -21.99 4.58
CA GLU A 225 -2.96 -21.87 5.37
C GLU A 225 -2.96 -20.62 6.27
N PHE A 226 -3.50 -19.49 5.81
CA PHE A 226 -3.63 -18.29 6.61
C PHE A 226 -4.53 -18.52 7.83
N ASN A 227 -5.67 -19.15 7.64
CA ASN A 227 -6.61 -19.45 8.73
C ASN A 227 -6.03 -20.40 9.77
N GLU A 228 -5.19 -21.37 9.37
CA GLU A 228 -4.46 -22.22 10.31
C GLU A 228 -3.50 -21.44 11.23
N LEU A 229 -2.93 -20.34 10.72
CA LEU A 229 -1.96 -19.52 11.44
C LEU A 229 -2.62 -18.39 12.26
N TYR A 230 -3.76 -17.90 11.81
CA TYR A 230 -4.44 -16.71 12.34
C TYR A 230 -5.92 -17.01 12.71
N HIS A 231 -6.14 -17.97 13.61
CA HIS A 231 -7.49 -18.42 14.01
C HIS A 231 -8.46 -17.33 14.48
N SER A 232 -7.97 -16.13 14.83
CA SER A 232 -8.76 -15.04 15.40
C SER A 232 -9.71 -14.31 14.44
N TYR A 233 -9.67 -14.61 13.15
CA TYR A 233 -10.50 -13.92 12.15
C TYR A 233 -11.72 -14.70 11.66
N MET A 234 -11.98 -15.89 12.23
CA MET A 234 -13.06 -16.80 11.80
C MET A 234 -14.14 -17.00 12.84
N GLU A 235 -13.99 -16.41 14.03
CA GLU A 235 -15.01 -16.37 15.09
C GLU A 235 -15.82 -15.05 15.03
#